data_6aca8ff90f1c2001c2f1810beaa6226a
#
_entry.id   6aca8ff90f1c2001c2f1810beaa6226a
#
_cell.length_a   1.000
_cell.length_b   1.000
_cell.length_c   1.000
_cell.angle_alpha   90.00
_cell.angle_beta   90.00
_cell.angle_gamma   90.00
#
_symmetry.space_group_name_H-M   'P 1'
#
loop_
_entity.id
_entity.type
_entity.pdbx_description
1 polymer ?
#
loop_
_entity_poly.entity_id
_entity_poly.type
_entity_poly.pdbx_seq_one_letter_code
_entity_poly.pdbx_strand_id
1 'polypeptide(L)'
;ESSPGHQIERNPADAGFFIGCGFDARHIQTLRNRSSIDILRLLLDAMEQPRRYIPIDISGDYLNACAQSLRQAYPSLDVQPHIADFTKQIVLAQQAPARGRRVGFFPGSTLGNFEPGEALRFLRQCARVLTGGALILGADLVKSPDVLHAAYNDTLGVTAEFNRNILARANREL
;
A
#
# COMPACT_ATOMS: atom_id res chain seq x y z
N GLU A 1 -7.89 -33.06 14.10
CA GLU A 1 -7.90 -32.36 12.79
C GLU A 1 -7.78 -30.87 13.05
N SER A 2 -6.57 -30.37 12.94
CA SER A 2 -6.21 -28.99 13.20
C SER A 2 -6.31 -28.21 11.88
N SER A 3 -7.20 -27.23 11.81
CA SER A 3 -7.25 -26.25 10.71
C SER A 3 -5.96 -25.44 10.66
N PRO A 4 -5.37 -25.20 9.48
CA PRO A 4 -4.19 -24.35 9.36
C PRO A 4 -4.61 -22.89 9.62
N GLY A 5 -4.08 -22.34 10.69
CA GLY A 5 -4.23 -20.92 11.02
C GLY A 5 -3.68 -20.04 9.89
N HIS A 6 -4.51 -19.17 9.36
CA HIS A 6 -4.09 -18.12 8.46
C HIS A 6 -3.18 -17.15 9.24
N GLN A 7 -1.88 -17.30 9.07
CA GLN A 7 -0.91 -16.29 9.49
C GLN A 7 -1.10 -15.07 8.58
N ILE A 8 -1.74 -14.04 9.09
CA ILE A 8 -1.75 -12.72 8.45
C ILE A 8 -0.40 -12.09 8.79
N GLU A 9 0.60 -12.34 7.97
CA GLU A 9 1.83 -11.54 7.98
C GLU A 9 1.46 -10.10 7.56
N ARG A 10 1.33 -9.22 8.52
CA ARG A 10 1.28 -7.78 8.25
C ARG A 10 2.68 -7.32 7.91
N ASN A 11 3.00 -7.33 6.61
CA ASN A 11 4.23 -6.74 6.10
C ASN A 11 4.05 -5.20 6.08
N PRO A 12 4.95 -4.39 6.64
CA PRO A 12 4.91 -2.93 6.51
C PRO A 12 5.06 -2.43 5.06
N ALA A 13 5.30 -3.33 4.10
CA ALA A 13 5.48 -3.05 2.68
C ALA A 13 4.17 -2.92 1.87
N ASP A 14 2.99 -2.85 2.50
CA ASP A 14 1.71 -2.66 1.77
C ASP A 14 1.50 -1.24 1.18
N ALA A 15 2.57 -0.48 1.01
CA ALA A 15 2.54 0.82 0.39
C ALA A 15 2.64 0.70 -1.14
N GLY A 16 1.51 0.50 -1.81
CA GLY A 16 1.44 0.50 -3.26
C GLY A 16 1.23 1.91 -3.85
N PHE A 17 1.86 2.20 -4.98
CA PHE A 17 1.62 3.41 -5.77
C PHE A 17 0.70 3.08 -6.94
N PHE A 18 -0.41 3.81 -7.07
CA PHE A 18 -1.45 3.53 -8.05
C PHE A 18 -1.52 4.60 -9.13
N ILE A 19 -1.68 4.21 -10.39
CA ILE A 19 -1.96 5.13 -11.49
C ILE A 19 -3.16 4.62 -12.29
N GLY A 20 -4.28 5.35 -12.25
CA GLY A 20 -5.52 5.00 -12.95
C GLY A 20 -6.33 6.22 -13.37
N CYS A 21 -7.35 6.03 -14.21
CA CYS A 21 -8.23 7.08 -14.73
C CYS A 21 -9.58 7.07 -14.03
N GLY A 22 -10.09 8.25 -13.63
CA GLY A 22 -11.47 8.49 -13.19
C GLY A 22 -11.80 7.96 -11.79
N PHE A 23 -12.06 8.83 -10.82
CA PHE A 23 -12.41 8.49 -9.45
C PHE A 23 -13.61 9.34 -8.97
N ASP A 24 -14.61 8.68 -8.36
CA ASP A 24 -15.69 9.34 -7.61
C ASP A 24 -15.45 9.17 -6.10
N ALA A 25 -15.28 10.27 -5.41
CA ALA A 25 -14.88 10.33 -3.99
C ALA A 25 -15.94 9.81 -2.99
N ARG A 26 -17.12 9.43 -3.43
CA ARG A 26 -18.26 9.09 -2.54
C ARG A 26 -18.10 7.77 -1.79
N HIS A 27 -17.13 6.91 -2.12
CA HIS A 27 -16.96 5.58 -1.55
C HIS A 27 -15.92 5.46 -0.43
N ILE A 28 -15.31 6.57 0.02
CA ILE A 28 -14.17 6.56 0.97
C ILE A 28 -14.58 6.15 2.41
N GLN A 29 -15.85 6.26 2.79
CA GLN A 29 -16.27 6.03 4.19
C GLN A 29 -16.25 4.57 4.67
N THR A 30 -16.10 3.59 3.76
CA THR A 30 -16.22 2.15 4.10
C THR A 30 -14.86 1.48 4.40
N LEU A 31 -13.78 2.23 4.55
CA LEU A 31 -12.41 1.69 4.52
C LEU A 31 -11.82 1.31 5.89
N ARG A 32 -12.59 1.34 6.97
CA ARG A 32 -12.10 0.94 8.30
C ARG A 32 -11.88 -0.58 8.37
N ASN A 33 -10.72 -1.01 8.85
CA ASN A 33 -10.35 -2.41 9.14
C ASN A 33 -10.14 -3.33 7.92
N ARG A 34 -9.74 -2.80 6.76
CA ARG A 34 -9.43 -3.60 5.56
C ARG A 34 -7.93 -3.58 5.26
N SER A 35 -7.44 -4.65 4.64
CA SER A 35 -6.06 -4.68 4.13
C SER A 35 -5.87 -3.70 2.97
N SER A 36 -4.63 -3.28 2.70
CA SER A 36 -4.33 -2.37 1.59
C SER A 36 -4.79 -2.92 0.23
N ILE A 37 -4.71 -4.24 0.03
CA ILE A 37 -5.17 -4.88 -1.20
C ILE A 37 -6.70 -4.85 -1.33
N ASP A 38 -7.45 -4.99 -0.23
CA ASP A 38 -8.91 -4.90 -0.25
C ASP A 38 -9.36 -3.46 -0.54
N ILE A 39 -8.66 -2.47 0.02
CA ILE A 39 -8.90 -1.06 -0.29
C ILE A 39 -8.60 -0.77 -1.76
N LEU A 40 -7.51 -1.33 -2.30
CA LEU A 40 -7.17 -1.19 -3.72
C LEU A 40 -8.26 -1.78 -4.62
N ARG A 41 -8.79 -2.96 -4.30
CA ARG A 41 -9.90 -3.58 -5.05
C ARG A 41 -11.13 -2.69 -5.05
N LEU A 42 -11.52 -2.14 -3.89
CA LEU A 42 -12.64 -1.19 -3.80
C LEU A 42 -12.40 0.07 -4.65
N LEU A 43 -11.17 0.57 -4.71
CA LEU A 43 -10.83 1.70 -5.57
C LEU A 43 -10.94 1.32 -7.05
N LEU A 44 -10.43 0.16 -7.45
CA LEU A 44 -10.52 -0.34 -8.82
C LEU A 44 -11.97 -0.55 -9.25
N ASP A 45 -12.81 -1.12 -8.37
CA ASP A 45 -14.23 -1.38 -8.63
C ASP A 45 -15.05 -0.07 -8.72
N ALA A 46 -14.62 0.99 -8.03
CA ALA A 46 -15.25 2.32 -8.08
C ALA A 46 -14.80 3.17 -9.28
N MET A 47 -13.80 2.73 -10.04
CA MET A 47 -13.31 3.43 -11.22
C MET A 47 -14.09 3.00 -12.47
N GLU A 48 -14.50 3.95 -13.30
CA GLU A 48 -15.22 3.64 -14.54
C GLU A 48 -14.37 2.83 -15.52
N GLN A 49 -13.09 3.15 -15.68
CA GLN A 49 -12.19 2.46 -16.60
C GLN A 49 -10.73 2.50 -16.09
N PRO A 50 -10.38 1.70 -15.07
CA PRO A 50 -8.99 1.60 -14.67
C PRO A 50 -8.18 0.92 -15.78
N ARG A 51 -7.19 1.63 -16.33
CA ARG A 51 -6.42 1.13 -17.47
C ARG A 51 -5.12 0.48 -17.07
N ARG A 52 -4.44 1.07 -16.07
CA ARG A 52 -3.11 0.61 -15.65
C ARG A 52 -2.95 0.73 -14.16
N TYR A 53 -2.34 -0.26 -13.56
CA TYR A 53 -1.89 -0.28 -12.17
C TYR A 53 -0.39 -0.53 -12.12
N ILE A 54 0.35 0.33 -11.41
CA ILE A 54 1.79 0.19 -11.21
C ILE A 54 2.03 0.07 -9.70
N PRO A 55 2.05 -1.15 -9.14
CA PRO A 55 2.49 -1.35 -7.76
C PRO A 55 3.99 -1.11 -7.65
N ILE A 56 4.42 -0.45 -6.58
CA ILE A 56 5.83 -0.16 -6.30
C ILE A 56 6.16 -0.70 -4.92
N ASP A 57 7.13 -1.59 -4.84
CA ASP A 57 7.64 -2.16 -3.61
C ASP A 57 9.10 -2.63 -3.81
N ILE A 58 9.84 -2.78 -2.72
CA ILE A 58 11.20 -3.35 -2.73
C ILE A 58 11.19 -4.88 -2.79
N SER A 59 10.09 -5.52 -2.35
CA SER A 59 9.93 -6.97 -2.33
C SER A 59 9.40 -7.47 -3.67
N GLY A 60 10.30 -7.88 -4.55
CA GLY A 60 9.97 -8.34 -5.91
C GLY A 60 9.04 -9.55 -5.94
N ASP A 61 9.29 -10.56 -5.08
CA ASP A 61 8.50 -11.80 -5.06
C ASP A 61 7.06 -11.52 -4.62
N TYR A 62 6.89 -10.76 -3.55
CA TYR A 62 5.58 -10.35 -3.07
C TYR A 62 4.83 -9.51 -4.10
N LEU A 63 5.51 -8.53 -4.69
CA LEU A 63 4.95 -7.66 -5.71
C LEU A 63 4.46 -8.42 -6.94
N ASN A 64 5.25 -9.40 -7.40
CA ASN A 64 4.88 -10.25 -8.54
C ASN A 64 3.69 -11.16 -8.22
N ALA A 65 3.63 -11.75 -7.03
CA ALA A 65 2.50 -12.58 -6.60
C ALA A 65 1.21 -11.75 -6.53
N CYS A 66 1.25 -10.55 -5.95
CA CYS A 66 0.13 -9.61 -5.92
C CYS A 66 -0.30 -9.20 -7.34
N ALA A 67 0.64 -8.89 -8.22
CA ALA A 67 0.37 -8.52 -9.60
C ALA A 67 -0.33 -9.67 -10.37
N GLN A 68 0.09 -10.90 -10.15
CA GLN A 68 -0.54 -12.08 -10.76
C GLN A 68 -2.00 -12.24 -10.29
N SER A 69 -2.25 -12.13 -9.00
CA SER A 69 -3.60 -12.19 -8.43
C SER A 69 -4.51 -11.09 -8.98
N LEU A 70 -3.98 -9.87 -9.12
CA LEU A 70 -4.75 -8.76 -9.70
C LEU A 70 -5.05 -8.95 -11.19
N ARG A 71 -4.11 -9.46 -11.99
CA ARG A 71 -4.35 -9.76 -13.41
C ARG A 71 -5.43 -10.82 -13.60
N GLN A 72 -5.54 -11.78 -12.69
CA GLN A 72 -6.62 -12.78 -12.72
C GLN A 72 -7.98 -12.17 -12.37
N ALA A 73 -8.03 -11.28 -11.37
CA ALA A 73 -9.26 -10.62 -10.94
C ALA A 73 -9.73 -9.51 -11.90
N TYR A 74 -8.78 -8.83 -12.57
CA TYR A 74 -9.03 -7.70 -13.47
C TYR A 74 -8.33 -7.90 -14.82
N PRO A 75 -8.85 -8.76 -15.72
CA PRO A 75 -8.18 -9.12 -16.97
C PRO A 75 -7.94 -7.94 -17.94
N SER A 76 -8.75 -6.89 -17.84
CA SER A 76 -8.61 -5.67 -18.64
C SER A 76 -7.61 -4.65 -18.07
N LEU A 77 -7.12 -4.88 -16.85
CA LEU A 77 -6.18 -3.97 -16.18
C LEU A 77 -4.73 -4.32 -16.56
N ASP A 78 -4.01 -3.35 -17.10
CA ASP A 78 -2.58 -3.48 -17.36
C ASP A 78 -1.80 -3.34 -16.04
N VAL A 79 -1.40 -4.46 -15.42
CA VAL A 79 -0.67 -4.48 -14.16
C VAL A 79 0.83 -4.57 -14.42
N GLN A 80 1.57 -3.51 -14.08
CA GLN A 80 3.01 -3.39 -14.31
C GLN A 80 3.77 -3.22 -12.97
N PRO A 81 4.21 -4.30 -12.31
CA PRO A 81 4.99 -4.20 -11.08
C PRO A 81 6.31 -3.48 -11.31
N HIS A 82 6.66 -2.56 -10.42
CA HIS A 82 7.88 -1.78 -10.45
C HIS A 82 8.65 -1.97 -9.14
N ILE A 83 9.72 -2.77 -9.19
CA ILE A 83 10.55 -3.07 -8.02
C ILE A 83 11.44 -1.85 -7.76
N ALA A 84 11.12 -1.08 -6.75
CA ALA A 84 11.85 0.12 -6.38
C ALA A 84 11.59 0.51 -4.92
N ASP A 85 12.55 1.21 -4.34
CA ASP A 85 12.41 1.88 -3.07
C ASP A 85 11.68 3.22 -3.28
N PHE A 86 10.43 3.31 -2.84
CA PHE A 86 9.61 4.51 -3.02
C PHE A 86 10.07 5.71 -2.19
N THR A 87 10.99 5.51 -1.23
CA THR A 87 11.63 6.62 -0.49
C THR A 87 12.71 7.31 -1.32
N LYS A 88 13.19 6.63 -2.36
CA LYS A 88 14.15 7.15 -3.34
C LYS A 88 13.44 7.72 -4.57
N GLN A 89 14.19 8.18 -5.53
CA GLN A 89 13.61 8.74 -6.75
C GLN A 89 12.88 7.65 -7.56
N ILE A 90 11.56 7.79 -7.71
CA ILE A 90 10.76 6.93 -8.57
C ILE A 90 10.82 7.49 -10.00
N VAL A 91 11.36 6.71 -10.91
CA VAL A 91 11.35 7.00 -12.35
C VAL A 91 10.36 6.04 -13.00
N LEU A 92 9.17 6.51 -13.26
CA LEU A 92 8.19 5.75 -14.06
C LEU A 92 8.40 6.08 -15.53
N ALA A 93 8.38 5.06 -16.39
CA ALA A 93 8.41 5.26 -17.83
C ALA A 93 7.34 6.29 -18.25
N GLN A 94 7.74 7.30 -19.01
CA GLN A 94 6.92 8.49 -19.32
C GLN A 94 5.75 8.23 -20.28
N GLN A 95 5.29 7.01 -20.44
CA GLN A 95 4.05 6.77 -21.14
C GLN A 95 2.88 7.28 -20.30
N ALA A 96 2.73 8.60 -20.26
CA ALA A 96 1.46 9.17 -19.85
C ALA A 96 0.38 8.59 -20.76
N PRO A 97 -0.71 8.03 -20.19
CA PRO A 97 -1.83 7.62 -21.04
C PRO A 97 -2.27 8.85 -21.82
N ALA A 98 -2.50 8.71 -23.11
CA ALA A 98 -2.95 9.80 -23.99
C ALA A 98 -4.27 10.44 -23.50
N ARG A 99 -4.97 9.77 -22.59
CA ARG A 99 -6.18 10.24 -21.90
C ARG A 99 -6.21 9.65 -20.48
N GLY A 100 -6.59 10.45 -19.49
CA GLY A 100 -6.80 10.04 -18.10
C GLY A 100 -5.90 10.75 -17.10
N ARG A 101 -6.26 10.63 -15.80
CA ARG A 101 -5.51 11.21 -14.69
C ARG A 101 -4.73 10.13 -13.97
N ARG A 102 -3.55 10.47 -13.49
CA ARG A 102 -2.77 9.62 -12.59
C ARG A 102 -3.31 9.78 -11.16
N VAL A 103 -3.54 8.66 -10.48
CA VAL A 103 -3.92 8.65 -9.08
C VAL A 103 -2.88 7.84 -8.32
N GLY A 104 -2.19 8.49 -7.39
CA GLY A 104 -1.35 7.81 -6.41
C GLY A 104 -2.21 7.27 -5.27
N PHE A 105 -1.88 6.08 -4.78
CA PHE A 105 -2.52 5.47 -3.62
C PHE A 105 -1.44 5.04 -2.63
N PHE A 106 -1.42 5.66 -1.46
CA PHE A 106 -0.45 5.42 -0.40
C PHE A 106 -1.17 5.17 0.92
N PRO A 107 -1.64 3.93 1.14
CA PRO A 107 -2.43 3.54 2.32
C PRO A 107 -1.57 3.28 3.55
N GLY A 108 -2.21 2.83 4.64
CA GLY A 108 -1.56 2.19 5.78
C GLY A 108 -0.86 3.13 6.74
N SER A 109 -1.07 4.44 6.64
CA SER A 109 -0.42 5.44 7.52
C SER A 109 1.12 5.44 7.47
N THR A 110 1.71 4.84 6.44
CA THR A 110 3.17 4.69 6.28
C THR A 110 3.89 6.04 6.30
N LEU A 111 3.22 7.12 5.86
CA LEU A 111 3.79 8.47 5.90
C LEU A 111 4.13 8.91 7.33
N GLY A 112 3.41 8.40 8.34
CA GLY A 112 3.67 8.70 9.74
C GLY A 112 5.00 8.14 10.28
N ASN A 113 5.62 7.22 9.55
CA ASN A 113 6.92 6.64 9.90
C ASN A 113 8.10 7.45 9.34
N PHE A 114 7.84 8.49 8.53
CA PHE A 114 8.87 9.33 7.94
C PHE A 114 9.21 10.50 8.86
N GLU A 115 10.49 10.87 8.90
CA GLU A 115 10.87 12.15 9.44
C GLU A 115 10.24 13.29 8.60
N PRO A 116 9.93 14.46 9.19
CA PRO A 116 9.23 15.55 8.47
C PRO A 116 9.89 15.95 7.15
N GLY A 117 11.23 15.94 7.10
CA GLY A 117 11.98 16.23 5.88
C GLY A 117 11.84 15.13 4.81
N GLU A 118 11.74 13.88 5.22
CA GLU A 118 11.53 12.74 4.33
C GLU A 118 10.12 12.72 3.77
N ALA A 119 9.11 12.94 4.64
CA ALA A 119 7.73 13.08 4.22
C ALA A 119 7.55 14.17 3.16
N LEU A 120 8.19 15.33 3.38
CA LEU A 120 8.14 16.44 2.42
C LEU A 120 8.82 16.09 1.08
N ARG A 121 9.95 15.39 1.11
CA ARG A 121 10.63 14.91 -0.12
C ARG A 121 9.74 13.92 -0.88
N PHE A 122 9.16 12.96 -0.17
CA PHE A 122 8.24 11.98 -0.75
C PHE A 122 7.02 12.66 -1.39
N LEU A 123 6.34 13.56 -0.68
CA LEU A 123 5.17 14.28 -1.22
C LEU A 123 5.51 15.14 -2.43
N ARG A 124 6.67 15.80 -2.45
CA ARG A 124 7.15 16.52 -3.63
C ARG A 124 7.41 15.61 -4.82
N GLN A 125 7.92 14.40 -4.57
CA GLN A 125 8.10 13.40 -5.60
C GLN A 125 6.75 12.92 -6.15
N CYS A 126 5.78 12.61 -5.28
CA CYS A 126 4.42 12.28 -5.67
C CYS A 126 3.81 13.38 -6.56
N ALA A 127 3.94 14.65 -6.16
CA ALA A 127 3.43 15.78 -6.94
C ALA A 127 4.03 15.84 -8.36
N ARG A 128 5.31 15.53 -8.53
CA ARG A 128 5.95 15.47 -9.85
C ARG A 128 5.45 14.30 -10.69
N VAL A 129 5.38 13.10 -10.10
CA VAL A 129 4.95 11.88 -10.81
C VAL A 129 3.48 11.96 -11.19
N LEU A 130 2.66 12.58 -10.34
CA LEU A 130 1.20 12.69 -10.48
C LEU A 130 0.74 14.00 -11.11
N THR A 131 1.61 14.72 -11.82
CA THR A 131 1.27 16.02 -12.42
C THR A 131 -0.11 16.00 -13.08
N GLY A 132 -1.01 16.89 -12.65
CA GLY A 132 -2.40 16.94 -13.11
C GLY A 132 -3.32 15.84 -12.57
N GLY A 133 -2.83 15.02 -11.64
CA GLY A 133 -3.56 13.91 -11.02
C GLY A 133 -3.92 14.17 -9.55
N ALA A 134 -3.99 13.09 -8.76
CA ALA A 134 -4.33 13.13 -7.33
C ALA A 134 -3.52 12.12 -6.52
N LEU A 135 -3.37 12.37 -5.22
CA LEU A 135 -2.83 11.40 -4.25
C LEU A 135 -3.92 11.07 -3.23
N ILE A 136 -4.22 9.78 -3.07
CA ILE A 136 -5.03 9.25 -1.98
C ILE A 136 -4.05 8.78 -0.91
N LEU A 137 -4.12 9.39 0.26
CA LEU A 137 -3.24 9.14 1.38
C LEU A 137 -4.01 8.56 2.56
N GLY A 138 -3.56 7.41 3.08
CA GLY A 138 -4.01 6.88 4.36
C GLY A 138 -3.19 7.49 5.49
N ALA A 139 -3.88 8.11 6.46
CA ALA A 139 -3.24 8.62 7.67
C ALA A 139 -4.07 8.25 8.89
N ASP A 140 -3.42 7.78 9.94
CA ASP A 140 -4.05 7.51 11.21
C ASP A 140 -4.39 8.83 11.91
N LEU A 141 -5.55 8.82 12.58
CA LEU A 141 -5.93 9.91 13.47
C LEU A 141 -5.22 9.78 14.81
N VAL A 142 -5.13 10.88 15.52
CA VAL A 142 -4.65 10.88 16.91
C VAL A 142 -5.59 10.03 17.75
N LYS A 143 -5.03 9.00 18.41
CA LYS A 143 -5.75 8.06 19.27
C LYS A 143 -5.29 8.24 20.71
N SER A 144 -6.15 7.90 21.69
CA SER A 144 -5.72 7.89 23.09
C SER A 144 -4.61 6.87 23.32
N PRO A 145 -3.70 7.12 24.28
CA PRO A 145 -2.66 6.16 24.65
C PRO A 145 -3.19 4.77 24.97
N ASP A 146 -4.36 4.67 25.61
CA ASP A 146 -4.97 3.38 25.98
C ASP A 146 -5.36 2.57 24.74
N VAL A 147 -5.91 3.22 23.71
CA VAL A 147 -6.24 2.56 22.43
C VAL A 147 -4.97 2.08 21.73
N LEU A 148 -3.92 2.89 21.73
CA LEU A 148 -2.63 2.52 21.16
C LEU A 148 -2.00 1.36 21.94
N HIS A 149 -2.01 1.42 23.26
CA HIS A 149 -1.49 0.37 24.12
C HIS A 149 -2.21 -0.96 23.87
N ALA A 150 -3.55 -0.95 23.80
CA ALA A 150 -4.33 -2.15 23.52
C ALA A 150 -4.06 -2.71 22.10
N ALA A 151 -3.77 -1.86 21.12
CA ALA A 151 -3.47 -2.27 19.75
C ALA A 151 -2.08 -2.92 19.60
N TYR A 152 -1.07 -2.40 20.34
CA TYR A 152 0.31 -2.89 20.25
C TYR A 152 0.70 -3.88 21.36
N ASN A 153 -0.15 -4.06 22.35
CA ASN A 153 0.02 -5.01 23.44
C ASN A 153 -1.26 -5.85 23.59
N ASP A 154 -1.64 -6.48 22.49
CA ASP A 154 -2.86 -7.25 22.38
C ASP A 154 -2.84 -8.48 23.31
N THR A 155 -4.00 -8.82 23.88
CA THR A 155 -4.15 -9.91 24.85
C THR A 155 -3.83 -11.29 24.27
N LEU A 156 -3.92 -11.46 22.93
CA LEU A 156 -3.55 -12.69 22.24
C LEU A 156 -2.03 -12.80 22.03
N GLY A 157 -1.27 -11.73 22.28
CA GLY A 157 0.18 -11.70 22.15
C GLY A 157 0.69 -11.74 20.69
N VAL A 158 -0.16 -11.52 19.71
CA VAL A 158 0.20 -11.57 18.27
C VAL A 158 1.26 -10.53 17.92
N THR A 159 1.10 -9.31 18.46
CA THR A 159 2.09 -8.24 18.24
C THR A 159 3.42 -8.55 18.93
N ALA A 160 3.39 -9.17 20.11
CA ALA A 160 4.61 -9.62 20.80
C ALA A 160 5.34 -10.70 20.00
N GLU A 161 4.63 -11.68 19.46
CA GLU A 161 5.20 -12.72 18.59
C GLU A 161 5.80 -12.13 17.32
N PHE A 162 5.11 -11.19 16.69
CA PHE A 162 5.64 -10.48 15.51
C PHE A 162 6.96 -9.78 15.82
N ASN A 163 7.05 -9.06 16.95
CA ASN A 163 8.27 -8.38 17.35
C ASN A 163 9.41 -9.37 17.70
N ARG A 164 9.10 -10.50 18.36
CA ARG A 164 10.07 -11.56 18.65
C ARG A 164 10.60 -12.23 17.38
N ASN A 165 9.79 -12.34 16.35
CA ASN A 165 10.19 -12.93 15.07
C ASN A 165 11.34 -12.14 14.41
N ILE A 166 11.41 -10.84 14.61
CA ILE A 166 12.55 -10.01 14.13
C ILE A 166 13.85 -10.50 14.77
N LEU A 167 13.86 -10.73 16.08
CA LEU A 167 15.04 -11.23 16.81
C LEU A 167 15.38 -12.68 16.41
N ALA A 168 14.36 -13.53 16.29
CA ALA A 168 14.55 -14.92 15.85
C ALA A 168 15.13 -14.98 14.43
N ARG A 169 14.70 -14.08 13.56
CA ARG A 169 15.22 -13.93 12.20
C ARG A 169 16.66 -13.43 12.20
N ALA A 170 16.99 -12.41 12.97
CA ALA A 170 18.35 -11.92 13.13
C ALA A 170 19.30 -13.02 13.61
N ASN A 171 18.92 -13.79 14.63
CA ASN A 171 19.72 -14.92 15.13
C ASN A 171 19.92 -16.07 14.13
N ARG A 172 19.06 -16.19 13.12
CA ARG A 172 19.16 -17.23 12.09
C ARG A 172 19.96 -16.78 10.88
N GLU A 173 19.93 -15.49 10.54
CA GLU A 173 20.48 -14.92 9.31
C GLU A 173 21.82 -14.21 9.51
N LEU A 174 22.21 -13.89 10.77
CA LEU A 174 23.51 -13.32 11.18
C LEU A 174 24.36 -14.35 11.91
#